data_5bfd8cec37883b9f82bfb9bbb1b12c7e
#
_entry.id   5bfd8cec37883b9f82bfb9bbb1b12c7e
#
_cell.length_a   1.000
_cell.length_b   1.000
_cell.length_c   1.000
_cell.angle_alpha   90.00
_cell.angle_beta   90.00
_cell.angle_gamma   90.00
#
_symmetry.space_group_name_H-M   'P 1'
#
loop_
_entity.id
_entity.type
_entity.pdbx_description
1 polymer ?
#
loop_
_entity_poly.entity_id
_entity_poly.type
_entity_poly.pdbx_seq_one_letter_code
_entity_poly.pdbx_strand_id
1 'polypeptide(L)'
;FPLSPENRNVWFENDYVGTGAGRSLASAAREAILSVISDLALRKALKSASDLPTVDLSAAADESDLGFLRNTLNIMKMSYTLVDISQPGLGVTVLGFLPGVAPEVRTAPTLREAVVEVLTNLVGRVQTNDNSAAFGLLTDLDTTGLPIGSETIPHDFSRHDSKMSEIVSELKTSF
;
A
#
# COMPACT_ATOMS: atom_id res chain seq x y z
N PHE A 1 -17.84 12.26 13.16
CA PHE A 1 -17.90 13.21 14.29
C PHE A 1 -17.04 14.40 13.91
N PRO A 2 -17.60 15.63 13.81
CA PRO A 2 -16.77 16.80 13.71
C PRO A 2 -15.95 16.89 15.01
N LEU A 3 -14.63 16.84 14.87
CA LEU A 3 -13.74 17.09 16.00
C LEU A 3 -14.04 18.50 16.51
N SER A 4 -14.36 18.63 17.80
CA SER A 4 -14.51 19.94 18.40
C SER A 4 -13.20 20.72 18.27
N PRO A 5 -13.23 22.06 18.23
CA PRO A 5 -12.02 22.87 18.17
C PRO A 5 -11.01 22.54 19.27
N GLU A 6 -11.49 22.05 20.40
CA GLU A 6 -10.67 21.64 21.55
C GLU A 6 -9.95 20.30 21.33
N ASN A 7 -10.46 19.46 20.44
CA ASN A 7 -9.84 18.19 20.04
C ASN A 7 -8.90 18.33 18.83
N ARG A 8 -8.69 19.53 18.33
CA ARG A 8 -7.62 19.83 17.37
C ARG A 8 -6.26 19.90 18.09
N ASN A 9 -5.99 18.95 18.95
CA ASN A 9 -4.65 18.81 19.47
C ASN A 9 -3.75 18.34 18.33
N VAL A 10 -2.78 19.18 18.03
CA VAL A 10 -1.70 19.04 17.04
C VAL A 10 -0.89 17.73 17.24
N TRP A 11 -1.18 16.97 18.29
CA TRP A 11 -0.53 15.72 18.69
C TRP A 11 -1.15 14.45 18.09
N PHE A 12 -2.32 14.52 17.50
CA PHE A 12 -2.90 13.41 16.76
C PHE A 12 -2.65 13.66 15.28
N GLU A 13 -1.59 13.08 14.76
CA GLU A 13 -1.50 12.81 13.34
C GLU A 13 -2.80 12.10 12.93
N ASN A 14 -3.42 12.55 11.82
CA ASN A 14 -4.58 11.87 11.25
C ASN A 14 -4.09 10.52 10.70
N ASP A 15 -3.88 9.58 11.59
CA ASP A 15 -3.39 8.26 11.26
C ASP A 15 -4.60 7.33 11.13
N TYR A 16 -4.83 6.83 9.94
CA TYR A 16 -5.93 5.91 9.64
C TYR A 16 -5.58 4.45 9.97
N VAL A 17 -4.46 4.20 10.65
CA VAL A 17 -4.05 2.86 11.08
C VAL A 17 -5.14 2.21 11.93
N GLY A 18 -5.50 0.99 11.58
CA GLY A 18 -6.54 0.23 12.28
C GLY A 18 -7.97 0.68 11.98
N THR A 19 -8.15 1.58 11.01
CA THR A 19 -9.49 1.94 10.52
C THR A 19 -9.83 1.13 9.28
N GLY A 20 -11.11 0.82 9.12
CA GLY A 20 -11.61 0.10 7.96
C GLY A 20 -13.05 0.44 7.68
N ALA A 21 -13.40 0.55 6.41
CA ALA A 21 -14.76 0.75 5.94
C ALA A 21 -15.17 -0.40 5.03
N GLY A 22 -16.44 -0.78 5.06
CA GLY A 22 -16.94 -1.86 4.24
C GLY A 22 -18.46 -1.98 4.29
N ARG A 23 -19.03 -2.76 3.38
CA ARG A 23 -20.48 -3.00 3.32
C ARG A 23 -20.99 -3.90 4.44
N SER A 24 -20.11 -4.53 5.19
CA SER A 24 -20.41 -5.38 6.35
C SER A 24 -19.35 -5.19 7.42
N LEU A 25 -19.67 -5.59 8.68
CA LEU A 25 -18.70 -5.58 9.77
C LEU A 25 -17.47 -6.42 9.44
N ALA A 26 -17.65 -7.58 8.78
CA ALA A 26 -16.53 -8.44 8.39
C ALA A 26 -15.62 -7.77 7.37
N SER A 27 -16.16 -7.07 6.36
CA SER A 27 -15.33 -6.34 5.39
C SER A 27 -14.64 -5.13 6.02
N ALA A 28 -15.30 -4.40 6.89
CA ALA A 28 -14.69 -3.29 7.62
C ALA A 28 -13.57 -3.76 8.57
N ALA A 29 -13.77 -4.86 9.28
CA ALA A 29 -12.75 -5.46 10.13
C ALA A 29 -11.55 -5.96 9.31
N ARG A 30 -11.78 -6.57 8.14
CA ARG A 30 -10.72 -6.96 7.21
C ARG A 30 -9.86 -5.76 6.82
N GLU A 31 -10.48 -4.69 6.37
CA GLU A 31 -9.76 -3.47 5.95
C GLU A 31 -8.98 -2.84 7.13
N ALA A 32 -9.56 -2.84 8.33
CA ALA A 32 -8.86 -2.36 9.53
C ALA A 32 -7.60 -3.19 9.83
N ILE A 33 -7.69 -4.53 9.74
CA ILE A 33 -6.53 -5.42 9.95
C ILE A 33 -5.46 -5.18 8.88
N LEU A 34 -5.83 -5.13 7.61
CA LEU A 34 -4.89 -4.89 6.51
C LEU A 34 -4.21 -3.52 6.63
N SER A 35 -4.92 -2.51 7.12
CA SER A 35 -4.37 -1.18 7.42
C SER A 35 -3.28 -1.24 8.51
N VAL A 36 -3.49 -2.01 9.59
CA VAL A 36 -2.46 -2.21 10.62
C VAL A 36 -1.22 -2.92 10.04
N ILE A 37 -1.43 -3.95 9.21
CA ILE A 37 -0.32 -4.67 8.58
C ILE A 37 0.48 -3.74 7.66
N SER A 38 -0.21 -2.89 6.89
CA SER A 38 0.44 -1.90 6.01
C SER A 38 1.36 -0.96 6.81
N ASP A 39 0.90 -0.44 7.95
CA ASP A 39 1.72 0.41 8.81
C ASP A 39 2.92 -0.35 9.40
N LEU A 40 2.70 -1.56 9.92
CA LEU A 40 3.77 -2.40 10.46
C LEU A 40 4.84 -2.72 9.40
N ALA A 41 4.42 -3.10 8.19
CA ALA A 41 5.33 -3.39 7.09
C ALA A 41 6.13 -2.15 6.69
N LEU A 42 5.47 -0.99 6.59
CA LEU A 42 6.13 0.30 6.28
C LEU A 42 7.16 0.66 7.34
N ARG A 43 6.80 0.61 8.63
CA ARG A 43 7.75 0.89 9.76
C ARG A 43 8.96 -0.04 9.74
N LYS A 44 8.76 -1.30 9.36
CA LYS A 44 9.83 -2.27 9.26
C LYS A 44 10.72 -2.02 8.03
N ALA A 45 10.11 -1.71 6.89
CA ALA A 45 10.84 -1.36 5.67
C ALA A 45 11.74 -0.12 5.88
N LEU A 46 11.24 0.92 6.55
CA LEU A 46 12.00 2.13 6.87
C LEU A 46 13.19 1.89 7.82
N LYS A 47 13.13 0.82 8.60
CA LYS A 47 14.22 0.42 9.52
C LYS A 47 15.14 -0.65 8.93
N SER A 48 14.78 -1.20 7.78
CA SER A 48 15.54 -2.28 7.14
C SER A 48 16.81 -1.74 6.50
N ALA A 49 17.89 -2.50 6.64
CA ALA A 49 19.10 -2.32 5.84
C ALA A 49 19.13 -3.24 4.61
N SER A 50 18.10 -4.08 4.44
CA SER A 50 18.02 -5.02 3.32
C SER A 50 17.38 -4.36 2.12
N ASP A 51 17.88 -4.70 0.94
CA ASP A 51 17.31 -4.24 -0.32
C ASP A 51 15.87 -4.73 -0.49
N LEU A 52 15.00 -3.83 -0.92
CA LEU A 52 13.58 -4.08 -1.17
C LEU A 52 13.37 -4.26 -2.68
N PRO A 53 12.70 -5.33 -3.12
CA PRO A 53 12.46 -5.57 -4.54
C PRO A 53 11.38 -4.64 -5.10
N THR A 54 11.51 -4.30 -6.38
CA THR A 54 10.47 -3.57 -7.13
C THR A 54 9.51 -4.54 -7.82
N VAL A 55 8.30 -4.07 -8.11
CA VAL A 55 7.28 -4.84 -8.84
C VAL A 55 7.21 -4.38 -10.29
N ASP A 56 7.33 -5.32 -11.22
CA ASP A 56 7.24 -5.08 -12.66
C ASP A 56 5.84 -5.41 -13.20
N LEU A 57 5.26 -4.47 -13.94
CA LEU A 57 3.97 -4.63 -14.62
C LEU A 57 4.11 -4.80 -16.13
N SER A 58 5.31 -4.91 -16.67
CA SER A 58 5.53 -4.97 -18.12
C SER A 58 4.81 -6.14 -18.79
N ALA A 59 4.69 -7.27 -18.08
CA ALA A 59 4.01 -8.48 -18.55
C ALA A 59 2.50 -8.51 -18.26
N ALA A 60 1.93 -7.48 -17.64
CA ALA A 60 0.48 -7.43 -17.37
C ALA A 60 -0.30 -7.36 -18.69
N ALA A 61 -1.28 -8.25 -18.86
CA ALA A 61 -2.14 -8.26 -20.05
C ALA A 61 -2.96 -6.96 -20.14
N ASP A 62 -3.07 -6.39 -21.34
CA ASP A 62 -3.71 -5.08 -21.55
C ASP A 62 -5.19 -5.05 -21.16
N GLU A 63 -5.91 -6.16 -21.31
CA GLU A 63 -7.30 -6.32 -20.90
C GLU A 63 -7.50 -6.59 -19.41
N SER A 64 -6.42 -6.71 -18.65
CA SER A 64 -6.48 -6.86 -17.20
C SER A 64 -6.61 -5.51 -16.49
N ASP A 65 -7.06 -5.54 -15.22
CA ASP A 65 -7.11 -4.35 -14.36
C ASP A 65 -5.75 -3.66 -14.27
N LEU A 66 -4.67 -4.45 -14.14
CA LEU A 66 -3.29 -3.95 -14.10
C LEU A 66 -2.86 -3.35 -15.43
N GLY A 67 -3.21 -4.00 -16.55
CA GLY A 67 -2.94 -3.46 -17.87
C GLY A 67 -3.66 -2.14 -18.10
N PHE A 68 -4.93 -2.04 -17.69
CA PHE A 68 -5.68 -0.79 -17.73
C PHE A 68 -5.01 0.33 -16.91
N LEU A 69 -4.63 0.05 -15.65
CA LEU A 69 -3.97 1.03 -14.79
C LEU A 69 -2.61 1.46 -15.35
N ARG A 70 -1.79 0.50 -15.80
CA ARG A 70 -0.51 0.78 -16.47
C ARG A 70 -0.71 1.67 -17.70
N ASN A 71 -1.67 1.33 -18.56
CA ASN A 71 -1.94 2.11 -19.76
C ASN A 71 -2.47 3.52 -19.43
N THR A 72 -3.27 3.65 -18.37
CA THR A 72 -3.71 4.96 -17.85
C THR A 72 -2.52 5.82 -17.46
N LEU A 73 -1.59 5.28 -16.68
CA LEU A 73 -0.36 5.99 -16.29
C LEU A 73 0.51 6.35 -17.50
N ASN A 74 0.63 5.46 -18.49
CA ASN A 74 1.35 5.74 -19.73
C ASN A 74 0.73 6.89 -20.52
N ILE A 75 -0.61 6.92 -20.63
CA ILE A 75 -1.35 8.03 -21.29
C ILE A 75 -1.12 9.33 -20.54
N MET A 76 -1.12 9.30 -19.22
CA MET A 76 -0.83 10.46 -18.37
C MET A 76 0.66 10.84 -18.35
N LYS A 77 1.53 10.07 -19.01
CA LYS A 77 3.01 10.23 -19.01
C LYS A 77 3.61 10.27 -17.62
N MET A 78 3.07 9.48 -16.71
CA MET A 78 3.54 9.38 -15.34
C MET A 78 4.38 8.11 -15.15
N SER A 79 5.61 8.29 -14.63
CA SER A 79 6.41 7.19 -14.13
C SER A 79 5.87 6.74 -12.76
N TYR A 80 6.00 5.47 -12.47
CA TYR A 80 5.64 4.92 -11.15
C TYR A 80 6.76 4.03 -10.64
N THR A 81 6.84 3.90 -9.32
CA THR A 81 7.68 2.90 -8.65
C THR A 81 6.81 2.13 -7.68
N LEU A 82 6.83 0.81 -7.76
CA LEU A 82 6.16 -0.09 -6.84
C LEU A 82 7.22 -0.93 -6.11
N VAL A 83 7.14 -1.00 -4.80
CA VAL A 83 8.11 -1.68 -3.94
C VAL A 83 7.38 -2.71 -3.10
N ASP A 84 7.85 -3.97 -3.12
CA ASP A 84 7.34 -5.01 -2.23
C ASP A 84 8.02 -4.88 -0.86
N ILE A 85 7.21 -4.57 0.15
CA ILE A 85 7.63 -4.45 1.56
C ILE A 85 6.97 -5.52 2.43
N SER A 86 6.54 -6.62 1.85
CA SER A 86 5.79 -7.70 2.49
C SER A 86 6.54 -8.31 3.67
N GLN A 87 5.75 -8.74 4.66
CA GLN A 87 6.25 -9.52 5.78
C GLN A 87 5.75 -10.97 5.65
N PRO A 88 6.62 -11.96 5.87
CA PRO A 88 6.22 -13.37 5.79
C PRO A 88 4.98 -13.67 6.64
N GLY A 89 4.00 -14.36 6.07
CA GLY A 89 2.77 -14.77 6.76
C GLY A 89 1.69 -13.69 6.91
N LEU A 90 1.99 -12.42 6.61
CA LEU A 90 1.07 -11.29 6.82
C LEU A 90 0.41 -10.78 5.52
N GLY A 91 0.46 -11.58 4.46
CA GLY A 91 -0.01 -11.18 3.13
C GLY A 91 1.04 -10.36 2.39
N VAL A 92 0.63 -9.71 1.32
CA VAL A 92 1.50 -8.92 0.46
C VAL A 92 1.25 -7.43 0.69
N THR A 93 2.32 -6.69 0.97
CA THR A 93 2.26 -5.24 1.17
C THR A 93 3.08 -4.54 0.09
N VAL A 94 2.43 -3.68 -0.67
CA VAL A 94 3.04 -2.89 -1.73
C VAL A 94 3.01 -1.41 -1.36
N LEU A 95 4.14 -0.76 -1.54
CA LEU A 95 4.31 0.68 -1.43
C LEU A 95 4.48 1.26 -2.84
N GLY A 96 3.67 2.23 -3.19
CA GLY A 96 3.68 2.86 -4.51
C GLY A 96 3.98 4.34 -4.47
N PHE A 97 4.71 4.80 -5.48
CA PHE A 97 5.09 6.20 -5.69
C PHE A 97 4.66 6.67 -7.06
N LEU A 98 4.08 7.86 -7.11
CA LEU A 98 3.88 8.66 -8.32
C LEU A 98 4.39 10.07 -8.10
N PRO A 99 5.03 10.70 -9.08
CA PRO A 99 5.46 12.09 -8.96
C PRO A 99 4.28 13.04 -8.67
N GLY A 100 4.45 13.89 -7.68
CA GLY A 100 3.49 14.96 -7.37
C GLY A 100 2.28 14.55 -6.50
N VAL A 101 2.22 13.29 -6.07
CA VAL A 101 1.20 12.82 -5.10
C VAL A 101 1.87 12.08 -3.94
N ALA A 102 1.21 12.09 -2.79
CA ALA A 102 1.67 11.33 -1.64
C ALA A 102 1.71 9.82 -1.97
N PRO A 103 2.73 9.10 -1.48
CA PRO A 103 2.81 7.64 -1.64
C PRO A 103 1.59 6.93 -1.09
N GLU A 104 1.36 5.72 -1.57
CA GLU A 104 0.29 4.84 -1.11
C GLU A 104 0.87 3.49 -0.70
N VAL A 105 0.37 2.94 0.40
CA VAL A 105 0.71 1.60 0.86
C VAL A 105 -0.55 0.78 1.07
N ARG A 106 -0.57 -0.45 0.55
CA ARG A 106 -1.68 -1.40 0.73
C ARG A 106 -1.18 -2.80 0.98
N THR A 107 -1.91 -3.49 1.84
CA THR A 107 -1.74 -4.93 2.08
C THR A 107 -2.96 -5.67 1.56
N ALA A 108 -2.70 -6.76 0.84
CA ALA A 108 -3.74 -7.66 0.35
C ALA A 108 -3.29 -9.13 0.48
N PRO A 109 -4.19 -10.11 0.30
CA PRO A 109 -3.80 -11.52 0.28
C PRO A 109 -2.84 -11.89 -0.83
N THR A 110 -2.89 -11.19 -1.98
CA THR A 110 -2.04 -11.46 -3.15
C THR A 110 -1.34 -10.19 -3.63
N LEU A 111 -0.19 -10.37 -4.30
CA LEU A 111 0.56 -9.25 -4.89
C LEU A 111 -0.29 -8.48 -5.90
N ARG A 112 -1.03 -9.21 -6.74
CA ARG A 112 -1.91 -8.58 -7.73
C ARG A 112 -2.95 -7.65 -7.08
N GLU A 113 -3.64 -8.13 -6.04
CA GLU A 113 -4.63 -7.31 -5.32
C GLU A 113 -4.00 -6.07 -4.70
N ALA A 114 -2.87 -6.23 -4.01
CA ALA A 114 -2.14 -5.11 -3.40
C ALA A 114 -1.73 -4.05 -4.43
N VAL A 115 -1.20 -4.47 -5.58
CA VAL A 115 -0.80 -3.57 -6.68
C VAL A 115 -2.00 -2.86 -7.29
N VAL A 116 -3.12 -3.57 -7.54
CA VAL A 116 -4.35 -2.95 -8.06
C VAL A 116 -4.86 -1.87 -7.11
N GLU A 117 -4.91 -2.15 -5.81
CA GLU A 117 -5.36 -1.18 -4.80
C GLU A 117 -4.44 0.05 -4.72
N VAL A 118 -3.13 -0.16 -4.68
CA VAL A 118 -2.14 0.93 -4.67
C VAL A 118 -2.30 1.82 -5.90
N LEU A 119 -2.30 1.24 -7.09
CA LEU A 119 -2.39 2.02 -8.33
C LEU A 119 -3.74 2.72 -8.50
N THR A 120 -4.83 2.07 -8.11
CA THR A 120 -6.18 2.67 -8.16
C THR A 120 -6.23 3.93 -7.28
N ASN A 121 -5.68 3.86 -6.06
CA ASN A 121 -5.65 5.00 -5.17
C ASN A 121 -4.72 6.11 -5.67
N LEU A 122 -3.54 5.76 -6.16
CA LEU A 122 -2.60 6.74 -6.72
C LEU A 122 -3.19 7.46 -7.95
N VAL A 123 -3.78 6.73 -8.89
CA VAL A 123 -4.46 7.31 -10.06
C VAL A 123 -5.64 8.18 -9.62
N GLY A 124 -6.43 7.71 -8.66
CA GLY A 124 -7.54 8.48 -8.09
C GLY A 124 -7.09 9.81 -7.49
N ARG A 125 -5.99 9.83 -6.72
CA ARG A 125 -5.39 11.06 -6.16
C ARG A 125 -4.94 12.04 -7.25
N VAL A 126 -4.30 11.55 -8.30
CA VAL A 126 -3.93 12.39 -9.45
C VAL A 126 -5.16 13.05 -10.07
N GLN A 127 -6.24 12.28 -10.28
CA GLN A 127 -7.46 12.77 -10.90
C GLN A 127 -8.22 13.78 -10.02
N THR A 128 -8.17 13.61 -8.71
CA THR A 128 -8.85 14.49 -7.74
C THR A 128 -7.96 15.63 -7.22
N ASN A 129 -6.70 15.66 -7.63
CA ASN A 129 -5.68 16.57 -7.10
C ASN A 129 -5.59 16.49 -5.56
N ASP A 130 -5.77 15.27 -5.02
CA ASP A 130 -5.66 14.98 -3.59
C ASP A 130 -4.25 14.50 -3.26
N ASN A 131 -3.54 15.25 -2.46
CA ASN A 131 -2.17 14.91 -2.03
C ASN A 131 -2.12 14.50 -0.55
N SER A 132 -3.24 14.10 0.05
CA SER A 132 -3.27 13.61 1.42
C SER A 132 -2.63 12.22 1.52
N ALA A 133 -1.74 12.03 2.49
CA ALA A 133 -1.18 10.72 2.80
C ALA A 133 -2.16 9.93 3.70
N ALA A 134 -2.27 8.62 3.47
CA ALA A 134 -3.10 7.73 4.30
C ALA A 134 -2.51 7.51 5.70
N PHE A 135 -1.19 7.56 5.82
CA PHE A 135 -0.45 7.44 7.08
C PHE A 135 0.52 8.60 7.23
N GLY A 136 0.72 9.10 8.43
CA GLY A 136 1.66 10.18 8.71
C GLY A 136 3.09 9.88 8.25
N LEU A 137 3.50 8.61 8.32
CA LEU A 137 4.80 8.14 7.82
C LEU A 137 5.01 8.32 6.30
N LEU A 138 3.95 8.49 5.53
CA LEU A 138 4.02 8.67 4.08
C LEU A 138 4.14 10.15 3.67
N THR A 139 3.96 11.10 4.58
CA THR A 139 3.79 12.53 4.23
C THR A 139 4.98 13.08 3.46
N ASP A 140 6.18 12.77 3.85
CA ASP A 140 7.42 13.24 3.21
C ASP A 140 8.28 12.10 2.67
N LEU A 141 7.70 10.91 2.51
CA LEU A 141 8.41 9.74 2.03
C LEU A 141 8.57 9.81 0.51
N ASP A 142 9.79 9.63 0.07
CA ASP A 142 10.14 9.45 -1.33
C ASP A 142 10.97 8.16 -1.53
N THR A 143 11.33 7.87 -2.78
CA THR A 143 12.11 6.68 -3.11
C THR A 143 13.52 6.71 -2.53
N THR A 144 14.05 7.87 -2.15
CA THR A 144 15.42 8.00 -1.59
C THR A 144 15.46 7.59 -0.12
N GLY A 145 14.33 7.58 0.58
CA GLY A 145 14.20 7.16 1.97
C GLY A 145 14.16 5.64 2.18
N LEU A 146 14.23 4.86 1.10
CA LEU A 146 14.11 3.40 1.14
C LEU A 146 15.31 2.71 0.48
N PRO A 147 15.76 1.57 1.00
CA PRO A 147 16.80 0.75 0.38
C PRO A 147 16.20 -0.06 -0.80
N ILE A 148 15.84 0.61 -1.90
CA ILE A 148 15.29 -0.04 -3.08
C ILE A 148 16.43 -0.73 -3.81
N GLY A 149 16.34 -2.07 -3.92
CA GLY A 149 17.32 -2.89 -4.60
C GLY A 149 17.12 -2.96 -6.12
N SER A 150 18.00 -3.69 -6.77
CA SER A 150 17.91 -3.97 -8.21
C SER A 150 17.01 -5.16 -8.55
N GLU A 151 16.58 -5.93 -7.55
CA GLU A 151 15.67 -7.08 -7.75
C GLU A 151 14.30 -6.57 -8.22
N THR A 152 13.79 -7.19 -9.28
CA THR A 152 12.47 -6.89 -9.82
C THR A 152 11.65 -8.17 -9.87
N ILE A 153 10.46 -8.15 -9.29
CA ILE A 153 9.53 -9.27 -9.26
C ILE A 153 8.34 -9.02 -10.21
N PRO A 154 7.84 -10.04 -10.93
CA PRO A 154 6.67 -9.89 -11.77
C PRO A 154 5.41 -9.71 -10.92
N HIS A 155 4.41 -9.00 -11.44
CA HIS A 155 3.15 -8.67 -10.76
C HIS A 155 2.29 -9.87 -10.35
N ASP A 156 2.56 -11.05 -10.92
CA ASP A 156 1.89 -12.33 -10.61
C ASP A 156 2.72 -13.23 -9.69
N PHE A 157 3.78 -12.69 -9.08
CA PHE A 157 4.64 -13.43 -8.16
C PHE A 157 3.91 -13.78 -6.87
N SER A 158 3.94 -15.06 -6.48
CA SER A 158 3.13 -15.61 -5.39
C SER A 158 3.90 -15.93 -4.10
N ARG A 159 5.12 -15.41 -3.94
CA ARG A 159 6.03 -15.74 -2.82
C ARG A 159 5.40 -15.53 -1.43
N HIS A 160 4.54 -14.53 -1.30
CA HIS A 160 3.96 -14.10 -0.04
C HIS A 160 2.42 -14.20 -0.02
N ASP A 161 1.83 -14.75 -1.08
CA ASP A 161 0.38 -14.89 -1.12
C ASP A 161 -0.12 -15.70 0.06
N SER A 162 -1.16 -15.22 0.71
CA SER A 162 -1.74 -15.83 1.89
C SER A 162 -3.26 -15.72 1.86
N LYS A 163 -3.94 -16.70 2.45
CA LYS A 163 -5.37 -16.57 2.70
C LYS A 163 -5.61 -15.64 3.88
N MET A 164 -6.69 -14.89 3.86
CA MET A 164 -7.03 -13.97 4.95
C MET A 164 -7.09 -14.66 6.34
N SER A 165 -7.52 -15.93 6.38
CA SER A 165 -7.53 -16.73 7.61
C SER A 165 -6.12 -16.99 8.17
N GLU A 166 -5.15 -17.17 7.28
CA GLU A 166 -3.74 -17.38 7.64
C GLU A 166 -3.15 -16.07 8.19
N ILE A 167 -3.41 -14.94 7.54
CA ILE A 167 -3.01 -13.61 7.98
C ILE A 167 -3.52 -13.31 9.40
N VAL A 168 -4.80 -13.56 9.66
CA VAL A 168 -5.40 -13.35 10.98
C VAL A 168 -4.80 -14.29 12.03
N SER A 169 -4.48 -15.53 11.66
CA SER A 169 -3.81 -16.48 12.56
C SER A 169 -2.41 -16.01 12.93
N GLU A 170 -1.64 -15.56 11.96
CA GLU A 170 -0.26 -15.08 12.16
C GLU A 170 -0.23 -13.82 13.04
N LEU A 171 -1.16 -12.89 12.82
CA LEU A 171 -1.27 -11.71 13.70
C LEU A 171 -1.50 -12.08 15.16
N LYS A 172 -2.31 -13.10 15.46
CA LYS A 172 -2.56 -13.54 16.84
C LYS A 172 -1.32 -14.11 17.53
N THR A 173 -0.36 -14.59 16.76
CA THR A 173 0.89 -15.15 17.29
C THR A 173 2.01 -14.11 17.42
N SER A 174 1.82 -12.93 16.77
CA SER A 174 2.82 -11.86 16.72
C SER A 174 2.66 -10.81 17.84
N PHE A 175 1.58 -10.90 18.63
CA PHE A 175 1.27 -10.06 19.78
C PHE A 175 1.06 -10.91 21.04
#